data_63c916c2df0a062c010983c9683fc7f5
#
_entry.id   63c916c2df0a062c010983c9683fc7f5
#
_cell.length_a   1.000
_cell.length_b   1.000
_cell.length_c   1.000
_cell.angle_alpha   90.00
_cell.angle_beta   90.00
_cell.angle_gamma   90.00
#
_symmetry.space_group_name_H-M   'P 1'
#
loop_
_entity.id
_entity.type
_entity.pdbx_description
1 polymer ?
#
loop_
_entity_poly.entity_id
_entity_poly.type
_entity_poly.pdbx_seq_one_letter_code
_entity_poly.pdbx_strand_id
1 'polypeptide(L)'
;MIQFVTLNTITTDLLNIIRGAQLTQSEPISKRQLEAWVHEYRAKLIKQDLDKGKLVNSDYIQSLQALELEEVDEAEGTTVNTDYQTFRTKLQLPKTIDLNFKTGFTYIGTITGQEIQFGSEAKSRWQEYKKYTANERIAYLKDGYIYVTNDDEIRYITVRGVFEIPPEVSHLNNPNESVTDVTENSEYPIPINMVPTLKQMILQGELGIEAMTYSDITNESASKTEPMVSGVKQTATRKIS
;
A
#
# COMPACT_ATOMS: atom_id res chain seq x y z
N MET A 1 17.56 -16.94 -11.53
CA MET A 1 16.32 -17.25 -10.80
C MET A 1 15.81 -15.95 -10.24
N ILE A 2 14.68 -15.46 -10.71
CA ILE A 2 14.09 -14.21 -10.21
C ILE A 2 13.52 -14.55 -8.83
N GLN A 3 14.00 -13.92 -7.79
CA GLN A 3 13.56 -14.16 -6.42
C GLN A 3 12.38 -13.21 -6.15
N PHE A 4 11.17 -13.74 -6.24
CA PHE A 4 9.96 -13.00 -5.88
C PHE A 4 9.82 -12.94 -4.36
N VAL A 5 9.37 -11.81 -3.85
CA VAL A 5 8.99 -11.65 -2.45
C VAL A 5 7.49 -11.90 -2.34
N THR A 6 7.09 -12.88 -1.54
CA THR A 6 5.68 -13.18 -1.28
C THR A 6 5.27 -12.65 0.09
N LEU A 7 3.98 -12.41 0.28
CA LEU A 7 3.44 -12.00 1.58
C LEU A 7 3.79 -13.05 2.66
N ASN A 8 3.69 -14.33 2.30
CA ASN A 8 4.01 -15.43 3.20
C ASN A 8 5.48 -15.43 3.65
N THR A 9 6.41 -15.10 2.74
CA THR A 9 7.84 -14.97 3.09
C THR A 9 8.05 -13.84 4.09
N ILE A 10 7.44 -12.67 3.86
CA ILE A 10 7.57 -11.51 4.77
C ILE A 10 7.03 -11.83 6.15
N THR A 11 5.82 -12.40 6.23
CA THR A 11 5.16 -12.74 7.50
C THR A 11 5.89 -13.85 8.25
N THR A 12 6.40 -14.86 7.54
CA THR A 12 7.19 -15.95 8.16
C THR A 12 8.50 -15.42 8.74
N ASP A 13 9.19 -14.54 8.02
CA ASP A 13 10.42 -13.92 8.51
C ASP A 13 10.16 -13.05 9.75
N LEU A 14 9.09 -12.27 9.76
CA LEU A 14 8.68 -11.48 10.93
C LEU A 14 8.37 -12.39 12.13
N LEU A 15 7.62 -13.47 11.92
CA LEU A 15 7.34 -14.48 12.97
C LEU A 15 8.64 -15.06 13.53
N ASN A 16 9.58 -15.43 12.68
CA ASN A 16 10.86 -15.98 13.10
C ASN A 16 11.68 -14.99 13.93
N ILE A 17 11.65 -13.71 13.57
CA ILE A 17 12.33 -12.66 14.35
C ILE A 17 11.66 -12.50 15.73
N ILE A 18 10.33 -12.43 15.77
CA ILE A 18 9.54 -12.26 17.01
C ILE A 18 9.75 -13.44 17.96
N ARG A 19 9.82 -14.65 17.44
CA ARG A 19 10.04 -15.88 18.21
C ARG A 19 11.47 -16.04 18.71
N GLY A 20 12.41 -15.22 18.27
CA GLY A 20 13.82 -15.39 18.54
C GLY A 20 14.34 -16.75 18.09
N ALA A 21 13.83 -17.27 16.96
CA ALA A 21 14.09 -18.59 16.40
C ALA A 21 13.58 -19.78 17.28
N GLN A 22 12.75 -19.55 18.27
CA GLN A 22 12.12 -20.63 19.06
C GLN A 22 10.69 -20.88 18.58
N LEU A 23 10.35 -22.14 18.31
CA LEU A 23 9.00 -22.56 17.96
C LEU A 23 8.17 -22.72 19.24
N THR A 24 7.36 -21.73 19.58
CA THR A 24 6.39 -21.80 20.66
C THR A 24 4.97 -21.92 20.11
N GLN A 25 4.15 -22.81 20.70
CA GLN A 25 2.77 -23.01 20.24
C GLN A 25 1.79 -21.91 20.70
N SER A 26 2.15 -21.13 21.70
CA SER A 26 1.32 -20.03 22.23
C SER A 26 1.87 -18.70 21.76
N GLU A 27 1.41 -18.23 20.60
CA GLU A 27 1.84 -16.94 20.07
C GLU A 27 0.85 -15.84 20.45
N PRO A 28 1.33 -14.72 21.00
CA PRO A 28 0.49 -13.56 21.27
C PRO A 28 0.03 -12.85 19.99
N ILE A 29 0.70 -13.09 18.84
CA ILE A 29 0.48 -12.41 17.57
C ILE A 29 0.06 -13.41 16.51
N SER A 30 -1.10 -13.22 15.92
CA SER A 30 -1.60 -14.06 14.84
C SER A 30 -0.96 -13.69 13.49
N LYS A 31 -0.83 -14.69 12.58
CA LYS A 31 -0.37 -14.46 11.20
C LYS A 31 -1.21 -13.38 10.50
N ARG A 32 -2.54 -13.42 10.69
CA ARG A 32 -3.47 -12.44 10.11
C ARG A 32 -3.20 -11.01 10.60
N GLN A 33 -2.80 -10.83 11.85
CA GLN A 33 -2.44 -9.52 12.39
C GLN A 33 -1.15 -9.01 11.75
N LEU A 34 -0.16 -9.88 11.56
CA LEU A 34 1.07 -9.51 10.85
C LEU A 34 0.81 -9.14 9.39
N GLU A 35 -0.07 -9.85 8.70
CA GLU A 35 -0.48 -9.51 7.33
C GLU A 35 -1.11 -8.13 7.27
N ALA A 36 -2.01 -7.80 8.22
CA ALA A 36 -2.61 -6.47 8.30
C ALA A 36 -1.55 -5.38 8.51
N TRP A 37 -0.60 -5.58 9.41
CA TRP A 37 0.51 -4.65 9.61
C TRP A 37 1.40 -4.52 8.37
N VAL A 38 1.69 -5.62 7.67
CA VAL A 38 2.46 -5.58 6.42
C VAL A 38 1.76 -4.69 5.38
N HIS A 39 0.44 -4.81 5.22
CA HIS A 39 -0.32 -3.97 4.29
C HIS A 39 -0.30 -2.50 4.69
N GLU A 40 -0.54 -2.20 5.97
CA GLU A 40 -0.56 -0.83 6.49
C GLU A 40 0.79 -0.15 6.34
N TYR A 41 1.86 -0.79 6.81
CA TYR A 41 3.21 -0.22 6.74
C TYR A 41 3.75 -0.14 5.31
N ARG A 42 3.35 -1.08 4.43
CA ARG A 42 3.62 -0.96 3.00
C ARG A 42 2.96 0.29 2.41
N ALA A 43 1.68 0.49 2.66
CA ALA A 43 0.95 1.66 2.17
C ALA A 43 1.58 2.96 2.69
N LYS A 44 1.95 3.01 3.97
CA LYS A 44 2.65 4.14 4.59
C LYS A 44 4.01 4.42 3.95
N LEU A 45 4.80 3.37 3.70
CA LEU A 45 6.12 3.49 3.09
C LEU A 45 6.04 4.02 1.66
N ILE A 46 5.13 3.45 0.85
CA ILE A 46 4.90 3.90 -0.53
C ILE A 46 4.42 5.36 -0.54
N LYS A 47 3.47 5.71 0.33
CA LYS A 47 2.98 7.08 0.45
C LYS A 47 4.11 8.05 0.77
N GLN A 48 4.97 7.73 1.74
CA GLN A 48 6.12 8.56 2.09
C GLN A 48 7.09 8.77 0.92
N ASP A 49 7.31 7.76 0.09
CA ASP A 49 8.20 7.87 -1.07
C ASP A 49 7.57 8.73 -2.17
N LEU A 50 6.29 8.55 -2.44
CA LEU A 50 5.57 9.32 -3.45
C LEU A 50 5.36 10.79 -3.03
N ASP A 51 5.11 11.05 -1.75
CA ASP A 51 4.99 12.41 -1.20
C ASP A 51 6.33 13.18 -1.26
N LYS A 52 7.47 12.47 -1.24
CA LYS A 52 8.80 13.04 -1.50
C LYS A 52 9.08 13.33 -2.98
N GLY A 53 8.10 13.12 -3.86
CA GLY A 53 8.24 13.36 -5.29
C GLY A 53 8.98 12.26 -6.06
N LYS A 54 9.18 11.09 -5.49
CA LYS A 54 9.72 9.96 -6.23
C LYS A 54 8.72 9.48 -7.28
N LEU A 55 9.22 9.00 -8.39
CA LEU A 55 8.39 8.37 -9.43
C LEU A 55 7.78 7.07 -8.89
N VAL A 56 6.56 6.77 -9.35
CA VAL A 56 5.91 5.50 -9.04
C VAL A 56 6.72 4.37 -9.68
N ASN A 57 7.22 3.46 -8.86
CA ASN A 57 7.90 2.27 -9.36
C ASN A 57 6.85 1.29 -9.93
N SER A 58 7.21 0.61 -11.03
CA SER A 58 6.39 -0.45 -11.63
C SER A 58 6.00 -1.55 -10.64
N ASP A 59 6.89 -1.84 -9.69
CA ASP A 59 6.70 -2.89 -8.69
C ASP A 59 5.57 -2.59 -7.69
N TYR A 60 5.11 -1.33 -7.60
CA TYR A 60 3.96 -0.97 -6.78
C TYR A 60 2.64 -1.13 -7.51
N ILE A 61 2.69 -1.06 -8.85
CA ILE A 61 1.51 -0.95 -9.69
C ILE A 61 0.87 -2.33 -9.86
N GLN A 62 -0.40 -2.39 -9.54
CA GLN A 62 -1.25 -3.54 -9.81
C GLN A 62 -2.27 -3.19 -10.89
N SER A 63 -2.64 -4.18 -11.69
CA SER A 63 -3.61 -4.02 -12.77
C SER A 63 -4.88 -4.78 -12.46
N LEU A 64 -6.01 -4.11 -12.59
CA LEU A 64 -7.34 -4.69 -12.68
C LEU A 64 -7.71 -4.75 -14.16
N GLN A 65 -7.81 -5.96 -14.70
CA GLN A 65 -8.07 -6.17 -16.12
C GLN A 65 -9.54 -6.51 -16.35
N ALA A 66 -10.09 -5.96 -17.42
CA ALA A 66 -11.43 -6.28 -17.88
C ALA A 66 -12.54 -6.09 -16.82
N LEU A 67 -12.52 -4.95 -16.11
CA LEU A 67 -13.62 -4.58 -15.23
C LEU A 67 -14.86 -4.31 -16.06
N GLU A 68 -15.92 -5.08 -15.78
CA GLU A 68 -17.22 -4.91 -16.42
C GLU A 68 -17.89 -3.63 -15.98
N LEU A 69 -18.46 -2.91 -16.94
CA LEU A 69 -19.24 -1.70 -16.70
C LEU A 69 -20.74 -2.03 -16.85
N GLU A 70 -21.53 -1.40 -16.03
CA GLU A 70 -23.00 -1.39 -16.11
C GLU A 70 -23.52 0.02 -16.32
N GLU A 71 -24.62 0.15 -17.01
CA GLU A 71 -25.29 1.43 -17.19
C GLU A 71 -25.91 1.87 -15.85
N VAL A 72 -25.74 3.14 -15.51
CA VAL A 72 -26.30 3.70 -14.27
C VAL A 72 -27.74 4.11 -14.54
N ASP A 73 -28.69 3.40 -13.95
CA ASP A 73 -30.09 3.73 -14.01
C ASP A 73 -30.36 5.06 -13.28
N GLU A 74 -31.25 5.88 -13.85
CA GLU A 74 -31.73 7.14 -13.25
C GLU A 74 -32.30 6.93 -11.84
N ALA A 75 -32.79 5.73 -11.53
CA ALA A 75 -33.36 5.35 -10.24
C ALA A 75 -32.34 5.28 -9.09
N GLU A 76 -31.04 5.17 -9.36
CA GLU A 76 -30.01 5.13 -8.32
C GLU A 76 -29.53 6.51 -7.83
N GLY A 77 -30.26 7.57 -8.19
CA GLY A 77 -30.08 8.90 -7.60
C GLY A 77 -28.91 9.68 -8.13
N THR A 78 -28.30 9.27 -9.21
CA THR A 78 -27.43 10.16 -9.97
C THR A 78 -28.32 11.13 -10.73
N THR A 79 -28.43 12.31 -10.16
CA THR A 79 -29.16 13.41 -10.77
C THR A 79 -28.81 13.54 -12.24
N VAL A 80 -29.77 13.09 -13.04
CA VAL A 80 -30.15 13.69 -14.29
C VAL A 80 -29.00 14.37 -15.03
N ASN A 81 -28.50 13.72 -16.03
CA ASN A 81 -28.51 14.36 -17.29
C ASN A 81 -28.66 13.40 -18.43
N THR A 82 -29.69 13.59 -19.10
CA THR A 82 -30.44 12.78 -20.00
C THR A 82 -29.81 12.61 -21.36
N ASP A 83 -28.72 13.29 -21.65
CA ASP A 83 -28.09 13.27 -22.97
C ASP A 83 -26.80 12.46 -23.04
N TYR A 84 -26.23 12.04 -21.90
CA TYR A 84 -25.01 11.27 -21.83
C TYR A 84 -25.17 9.99 -21.02
N GLN A 85 -24.96 8.86 -21.66
CA GLN A 85 -24.92 7.59 -20.97
C GLN A 85 -23.73 7.57 -20.04
N THR A 86 -23.97 7.25 -18.79
CA THR A 86 -22.96 7.10 -17.76
C THR A 86 -22.89 5.63 -17.36
N PHE A 87 -21.70 5.06 -17.45
CA PHE A 87 -21.42 3.71 -17.01
C PHE A 87 -20.63 3.73 -15.71
N ARG A 88 -20.83 2.72 -14.88
CA ARG A 88 -20.03 2.50 -13.68
C ARG A 88 -19.49 1.09 -13.65
N THR A 89 -18.41 0.87 -12.90
CA THR A 89 -17.92 -0.48 -12.64
C THR A 89 -18.96 -1.27 -11.86
N LYS A 90 -19.21 -2.52 -12.27
CA LYS A 90 -20.16 -3.42 -11.60
C LYS A 90 -19.72 -3.78 -10.18
N LEU A 91 -18.41 -3.89 -9.97
CA LEU A 91 -17.82 -4.18 -8.67
C LEU A 91 -17.16 -2.94 -8.09
N GLN A 92 -17.24 -2.81 -6.76
CA GLN A 92 -16.51 -1.79 -6.03
C GLN A 92 -15.00 -2.07 -6.10
N LEU A 93 -14.23 -1.03 -6.34
CA LEU A 93 -12.78 -1.16 -6.43
C LEU A 93 -12.12 -1.18 -5.06
N PRO A 94 -10.99 -1.88 -4.94
CA PRO A 94 -10.14 -1.80 -3.76
C PRO A 94 -9.66 -0.37 -3.55
N LYS A 95 -9.46 -0.03 -2.30
CA LYS A 95 -9.01 1.30 -1.93
C LYS A 95 -7.60 1.57 -2.43
N THR A 96 -7.41 2.68 -3.12
CA THR A 96 -6.09 3.14 -3.54
C THR A 96 -5.40 3.96 -2.45
N ILE A 97 -4.07 4.00 -2.49
CA ILE A 97 -3.30 4.84 -1.59
C ILE A 97 -3.59 6.31 -1.90
N ASP A 98 -4.03 7.06 -0.88
CA ASP A 98 -4.25 8.50 -0.98
C ASP A 98 -2.92 9.25 -1.06
N LEU A 99 -2.75 9.98 -2.16
CA LEU A 99 -1.61 10.86 -2.37
C LEU A 99 -2.07 12.33 -2.21
N ASN A 100 -1.22 13.18 -1.67
CA ASN A 100 -1.58 14.55 -1.29
C ASN A 100 -2.20 15.40 -2.41
N PHE A 101 -1.97 15.06 -3.68
CA PHE A 101 -2.52 15.81 -4.84
C PHE A 101 -2.92 14.92 -6.00
N LYS A 102 -2.88 13.60 -5.84
CA LYS A 102 -3.19 12.63 -6.90
C LYS A 102 -3.91 11.43 -6.32
N THR A 103 -4.81 10.87 -7.09
CA THR A 103 -5.35 9.55 -6.80
C THR A 103 -4.28 8.48 -7.00
N GLY A 104 -4.39 7.36 -6.30
CA GLY A 104 -3.50 6.23 -6.47
C GLY A 104 -3.61 5.52 -7.82
N PHE A 105 -4.52 5.97 -8.71
CA PHE A 105 -4.64 5.45 -10.07
C PHE A 105 -3.54 6.02 -10.96
N THR A 106 -2.83 5.15 -11.67
CA THR A 106 -1.79 5.52 -12.62
C THR A 106 -2.29 5.49 -14.06
N TYR A 107 -3.30 4.67 -14.33
CA TYR A 107 -3.88 4.52 -15.67
C TYR A 107 -5.33 4.02 -15.57
N ILE A 108 -6.20 4.60 -16.37
CA ILE A 108 -7.54 4.11 -16.64
C ILE A 108 -7.71 4.14 -18.16
N GLY A 109 -8.18 3.05 -18.73
CA GLY A 109 -8.35 2.98 -20.18
C GLY A 109 -9.21 1.82 -20.63
N THR A 110 -9.46 1.80 -21.93
CA THR A 110 -10.17 0.70 -22.57
C THR A 110 -9.28 -0.56 -22.65
N ILE A 111 -9.88 -1.72 -22.89
CA ILE A 111 -9.13 -2.96 -23.14
C ILE A 111 -8.18 -2.81 -24.34
N THR A 112 -8.55 -1.99 -25.33
CA THR A 112 -7.73 -1.72 -26.51
C THR A 112 -6.53 -0.82 -26.25
N GLY A 113 -6.37 -0.30 -25.01
CA GLY A 113 -5.24 0.53 -24.61
C GLY A 113 -5.44 2.03 -24.78
N GLN A 114 -6.65 2.48 -25.13
CA GLN A 114 -6.96 3.90 -25.22
C GLN A 114 -7.15 4.45 -23.79
N GLU A 115 -6.36 5.44 -23.42
CA GLU A 115 -6.44 6.09 -22.11
C GLU A 115 -7.72 6.92 -21.98
N ILE A 116 -8.36 6.81 -20.82
CA ILE A 116 -9.51 7.62 -20.42
C ILE A 116 -9.03 8.63 -19.39
N GLN A 117 -9.32 9.91 -19.62
CA GLN A 117 -8.88 10.97 -18.72
C GLN A 117 -9.55 10.82 -17.35
N PHE A 118 -8.74 10.70 -16.30
CA PHE A 118 -9.25 10.71 -14.92
C PHE A 118 -9.47 12.15 -14.44
N GLY A 119 -10.64 12.38 -13.84
CA GLY A 119 -11.04 13.71 -13.36
C GLY A 119 -11.93 13.64 -12.13
N SER A 120 -12.53 14.76 -11.79
CA SER A 120 -13.56 14.83 -10.77
C SER A 120 -14.97 14.73 -11.39
N GLU A 121 -15.96 14.36 -10.61
CA GLU A 121 -17.37 14.38 -11.02
C GLU A 121 -17.77 15.75 -11.57
N ALA A 122 -17.34 16.85 -10.92
CA ALA A 122 -17.59 18.19 -11.39
C ALA A 122 -16.99 18.46 -12.79
N LYS A 123 -15.77 17.94 -13.04
CA LYS A 123 -15.14 18.10 -14.37
C LYS A 123 -15.92 17.33 -15.44
N SER A 124 -16.44 16.15 -15.12
CA SER A 124 -17.24 15.34 -16.03
C SER A 124 -18.52 16.10 -16.44
N ARG A 125 -19.22 16.71 -15.48
CA ARG A 125 -20.46 17.50 -15.73
C ARG A 125 -20.24 18.76 -16.59
N TRP A 126 -19.04 19.36 -16.52
CA TRP A 126 -18.69 20.52 -17.34
C TRP A 126 -18.08 20.16 -18.69
N GLN A 127 -17.87 18.88 -18.99
CA GLN A 127 -17.23 18.44 -20.23
C GLN A 127 -18.05 18.78 -21.47
N GLU A 128 -19.37 18.59 -21.40
CA GLU A 128 -20.32 18.87 -22.49
C GLU A 128 -20.28 20.33 -22.99
N TYR A 129 -19.96 21.28 -22.09
CA TYR A 129 -19.89 22.70 -22.43
C TYR A 129 -18.59 23.10 -23.09
N LYS A 130 -17.65 22.19 -23.27
CA LYS A 130 -16.36 22.47 -23.90
C LYS A 130 -16.48 22.37 -25.41
N LYS A 131 -16.01 23.42 -26.09
CA LYS A 131 -16.18 23.54 -27.55
C LYS A 131 -15.47 22.44 -28.38
N TYR A 132 -14.31 21.95 -27.91
CA TYR A 132 -13.47 21.03 -28.70
C TYR A 132 -13.31 19.64 -28.09
N THR A 133 -13.61 19.48 -26.81
CA THR A 133 -13.39 18.23 -26.05
C THR A 133 -14.67 17.71 -25.39
N ALA A 134 -15.84 18.19 -25.86
CA ALA A 134 -17.13 17.77 -25.31
C ALA A 134 -17.33 16.24 -25.34
N ASN A 135 -16.84 15.57 -26.38
CA ASN A 135 -17.00 14.13 -26.59
C ASN A 135 -15.83 13.31 -25.99
N GLU A 136 -14.88 13.92 -25.29
CA GLU A 136 -13.83 13.15 -24.65
C GLU A 136 -14.38 12.39 -23.45
N ARG A 137 -13.98 11.11 -23.34
CA ARG A 137 -14.31 10.24 -22.23
C ARG A 137 -13.66 10.73 -20.94
N ILE A 138 -14.42 10.80 -19.86
CA ILE A 138 -13.90 11.13 -18.55
C ILE A 138 -14.30 10.03 -17.57
N ALA A 139 -13.30 9.57 -16.83
CA ALA A 139 -13.51 8.67 -15.69
C ALA A 139 -13.38 9.45 -14.38
N TYR A 140 -14.23 9.15 -13.41
CA TYR A 140 -14.12 9.68 -12.05
C TYR A 140 -14.49 8.62 -11.02
N LEU A 141 -13.97 8.76 -9.81
CA LEU A 141 -14.25 7.87 -8.69
C LEU A 141 -15.35 8.46 -7.82
N LYS A 142 -16.36 7.64 -7.50
CA LYS A 142 -17.42 7.98 -6.56
C LYS A 142 -17.86 6.72 -5.81
N ASP A 143 -17.91 6.78 -4.50
CA ASP A 143 -18.33 5.69 -3.60
C ASP A 143 -17.61 4.34 -3.83
N GLY A 144 -16.35 4.41 -4.30
CA GLY A 144 -15.53 3.24 -4.62
C GLY A 144 -15.78 2.63 -6.00
N TYR A 145 -16.62 3.25 -6.82
CA TYR A 145 -16.86 2.86 -8.21
C TYR A 145 -16.22 3.85 -9.18
N ILE A 146 -15.71 3.36 -10.30
CA ILE A 146 -15.30 4.24 -11.40
C ILE A 146 -16.49 4.43 -12.32
N TYR A 147 -16.81 5.69 -12.54
CA TYR A 147 -17.80 6.13 -13.49
C TYR A 147 -17.10 6.61 -14.76
N VAL A 148 -17.66 6.25 -15.91
CA VAL A 148 -17.18 6.68 -17.24
C VAL A 148 -18.33 7.36 -17.95
N THR A 149 -18.07 8.55 -18.49
CA THR A 149 -19.05 9.35 -19.23
C THR A 149 -18.64 9.51 -20.68
N ASN A 150 -19.60 9.81 -21.54
CA ASN A 150 -19.42 10.08 -22.98
C ASN A 150 -18.96 8.86 -23.80
N ASP A 151 -19.49 7.68 -23.51
CA ASP A 151 -19.22 6.50 -24.31
C ASP A 151 -20.42 5.53 -24.31
N ASP A 152 -20.96 5.24 -25.45
CA ASP A 152 -22.12 4.37 -25.61
C ASP A 152 -21.75 2.88 -25.81
N GLU A 153 -20.48 2.65 -26.12
CA GLU A 153 -20.01 1.32 -26.54
C GLU A 153 -19.11 0.61 -25.51
N ILE A 154 -18.60 1.36 -24.53
CA ILE A 154 -17.64 0.79 -23.59
C ILE A 154 -18.31 -0.19 -22.63
N ARG A 155 -17.81 -1.42 -22.60
CA ARG A 155 -18.30 -2.49 -21.72
C ARG A 155 -17.29 -2.89 -20.65
N TYR A 156 -16.03 -2.65 -20.92
CA TYR A 156 -14.94 -3.07 -20.05
C TYR A 156 -13.85 -2.02 -20.01
N ILE A 157 -13.26 -1.83 -18.84
CA ILE A 157 -12.11 -0.95 -18.64
C ILE A 157 -10.96 -1.70 -17.96
N THR A 158 -9.77 -1.20 -18.17
CA THR A 158 -8.56 -1.62 -17.45
C THR A 158 -8.13 -0.50 -16.53
N VAL A 159 -7.86 -0.81 -15.29
CA VAL A 159 -7.41 0.14 -14.28
C VAL A 159 -6.07 -0.30 -13.72
N ARG A 160 -5.12 0.62 -13.64
CA ARG A 160 -3.83 0.38 -12.98
C ARG A 160 -3.65 1.38 -11.87
N GLY A 161 -3.12 0.93 -10.75
CA GLY A 161 -2.93 1.80 -9.61
C GLY A 161 -2.13 1.16 -8.50
N VAL A 162 -1.93 1.93 -7.44
CA VAL A 162 -1.30 1.48 -6.20
C VAL A 162 -2.39 1.35 -5.15
N PHE A 163 -2.68 0.11 -4.76
CA PHE A 163 -3.75 -0.21 -3.84
C PHE A 163 -3.24 -0.43 -2.41
N GLU A 164 -4.07 -0.11 -1.41
CA GLU A 164 -3.72 -0.28 -0.01
C GLU A 164 -3.54 -1.76 0.34
N ILE A 165 -4.49 -2.59 -0.10
CA ILE A 165 -4.54 -4.03 0.20
C ILE A 165 -4.39 -4.82 -1.11
N PRO A 166 -3.17 -5.27 -1.45
CA PRO A 166 -2.91 -5.99 -2.68
C PRO A 166 -3.75 -7.26 -2.91
N PRO A 167 -4.07 -8.06 -1.90
CA PRO A 167 -4.92 -9.24 -2.04
C PRO A 167 -6.30 -8.98 -2.63
N GLU A 168 -6.92 -7.84 -2.33
CA GLU A 168 -8.24 -7.48 -2.88
C GLU A 168 -8.21 -7.35 -4.40
N VAL A 169 -7.10 -6.84 -4.96
CA VAL A 169 -6.89 -6.73 -6.41
C VAL A 169 -6.79 -8.10 -7.06
N SER A 170 -6.06 -9.02 -6.43
CA SER A 170 -5.92 -10.39 -6.92
C SER A 170 -7.24 -11.12 -6.92
N HIS A 171 -8.06 -10.92 -5.89
CA HIS A 171 -9.40 -11.52 -5.79
C HIS A 171 -10.35 -11.00 -6.87
N LEU A 172 -10.30 -9.71 -7.19
CA LEU A 172 -11.12 -9.14 -8.26
C LEU A 172 -10.72 -9.64 -9.65
N ASN A 173 -9.44 -9.89 -9.88
CA ASN A 173 -8.96 -10.46 -11.14
C ASN A 173 -9.34 -11.95 -11.30
N ASN A 174 -9.40 -12.68 -10.19
CA ASN A 174 -9.64 -14.13 -10.16
C ASN A 174 -10.72 -14.50 -9.12
N PRO A 175 -11.99 -14.15 -9.36
CA PRO A 175 -13.05 -14.34 -8.35
C PRO A 175 -13.37 -15.83 -8.06
N ASN A 176 -12.90 -16.75 -8.92
CA ASN A 176 -13.11 -18.19 -8.76
C ASN A 176 -12.01 -18.91 -7.96
N GLU A 177 -10.91 -18.23 -7.67
CA GLU A 177 -9.82 -18.79 -6.88
C GLU A 177 -10.00 -18.43 -5.39
N SER A 178 -9.61 -19.34 -4.50
CA SER A 178 -9.65 -19.03 -3.07
C SER A 178 -8.67 -17.89 -2.77
N VAL A 179 -9.12 -16.90 -2.00
CA VAL A 179 -8.32 -15.72 -1.64
C VAL A 179 -6.97 -16.11 -1.03
N THR A 180 -6.90 -17.20 -0.30
CA THR A 180 -5.70 -17.69 0.37
C THR A 180 -4.62 -18.18 -0.58
N ASP A 181 -4.99 -18.91 -1.63
CA ASP A 181 -4.00 -19.51 -2.54
C ASP A 181 -3.32 -18.49 -3.45
N VAL A 182 -4.08 -17.50 -3.90
CA VAL A 182 -3.56 -16.42 -4.78
C VAL A 182 -2.71 -15.43 -3.99
N THR A 183 -3.04 -15.19 -2.71
CA THR A 183 -2.41 -14.11 -1.93
C THR A 183 -1.12 -14.52 -1.24
N GLU A 184 -1.01 -15.77 -0.77
CA GLU A 184 0.16 -16.19 0.00
C GLU A 184 1.40 -16.45 -0.86
N ASN A 185 1.22 -16.97 -2.07
CA ASN A 185 2.30 -17.44 -2.93
C ASN A 185 2.53 -16.57 -4.17
N SER A 186 1.68 -15.58 -4.42
CA SER A 186 1.88 -14.61 -5.49
C SER A 186 2.93 -13.55 -5.13
N GLU A 187 3.50 -12.92 -6.14
CA GLU A 187 4.40 -11.80 -5.96
C GLU A 187 3.70 -10.66 -5.21
N TYR A 188 4.30 -10.25 -4.09
CA TYR A 188 3.80 -9.12 -3.31
C TYR A 188 4.32 -7.80 -3.90
N PRO A 189 3.45 -6.81 -4.18
CA PRO A 189 3.84 -5.61 -4.93
C PRO A 189 4.65 -4.62 -4.06
N ILE A 190 5.89 -4.99 -3.81
CA ILE A 190 6.90 -4.18 -3.12
C ILE A 190 8.29 -4.50 -3.67
N PRO A 191 9.13 -3.50 -3.97
CA PRO A 191 10.51 -3.72 -4.35
C PRO A 191 11.28 -4.44 -3.24
N ILE A 192 12.11 -5.38 -3.62
CA ILE A 192 12.89 -6.21 -2.68
C ILE A 192 13.77 -5.39 -1.74
N ASN A 193 14.28 -4.25 -2.21
CA ASN A 193 15.12 -3.35 -1.41
C ASN A 193 14.35 -2.60 -0.31
N MET A 194 13.03 -2.56 -0.36
CA MET A 194 12.19 -1.92 0.66
C MET A 194 11.72 -2.90 1.75
N VAL A 195 11.80 -4.19 1.50
CA VAL A 195 11.38 -5.24 2.45
C VAL A 195 12.09 -5.16 3.81
N PRO A 196 13.41 -4.95 3.88
CA PRO A 196 14.08 -4.77 5.17
C PRO A 196 13.57 -3.56 5.95
N THR A 197 13.37 -2.43 5.27
CA THR A 197 12.82 -1.21 5.88
C THR A 197 11.40 -1.43 6.38
N LEU A 198 10.56 -2.12 5.60
CA LEU A 198 9.20 -2.49 6.00
C LEU A 198 9.21 -3.33 7.28
N LYS A 199 10.02 -4.38 7.33
CA LYS A 199 10.15 -5.24 8.52
C LYS A 199 10.61 -4.43 9.74
N GLN A 200 11.61 -3.57 9.57
CA GLN A 200 12.10 -2.71 10.64
C GLN A 200 11.02 -1.78 11.17
N MET A 201 10.24 -1.15 10.29
CA MET A 201 9.14 -0.26 10.69
C MET A 201 8.06 -0.99 11.49
N ILE A 202 7.72 -2.22 11.12
CA ILE A 202 6.75 -3.04 11.86
C ILE A 202 7.29 -3.42 13.24
N LEU A 203 8.54 -3.88 13.31
CA LEU A 203 9.16 -4.28 14.57
C LEU A 203 9.30 -3.10 15.54
N GLN A 204 9.64 -1.93 15.05
CA GLN A 204 9.76 -0.72 15.88
C GLN A 204 8.40 -0.14 16.28
N GLY A 205 7.45 -0.07 15.32
CA GLY A 205 6.17 0.58 15.55
C GLY A 205 5.23 -0.22 16.44
N GLU A 206 5.10 -1.53 16.16
CA GLU A 206 4.10 -2.38 16.83
C GLU A 206 4.68 -3.15 18.01
N LEU A 207 5.95 -3.49 17.97
CA LEU A 207 6.57 -4.37 18.96
C LEU A 207 7.56 -3.65 19.86
N GLY A 208 7.89 -2.38 19.58
CA GLY A 208 8.88 -1.63 20.35
C GLY A 208 10.30 -2.24 20.29
N ILE A 209 10.54 -3.14 19.33
CA ILE A 209 11.84 -3.78 19.17
C ILE A 209 12.75 -2.82 18.40
N GLU A 210 13.68 -2.20 19.09
CA GLU A 210 14.73 -1.44 18.44
C GLU A 210 15.66 -2.39 17.69
N ALA A 211 15.92 -2.08 16.42
CA ALA A 211 16.94 -2.80 15.67
C ALA A 211 18.30 -2.43 16.24
N MET A 212 18.83 -3.27 17.11
CA MET A 212 20.22 -3.16 17.54
C MET A 212 21.12 -3.39 16.32
N THR A 213 21.83 -2.37 15.90
CA THR A 213 22.88 -2.53 14.91
C THR A 213 24.02 -3.32 15.54
N TYR A 214 24.71 -4.15 14.75
CA TYR A 214 25.82 -4.99 15.24
C TYR A 214 26.93 -4.17 15.91
N SER A 215 27.05 -2.88 15.57
CA SER A 215 27.95 -1.92 16.22
C SER A 215 27.56 -1.58 17.66
N ASP A 216 26.27 -1.63 17.98
CA ASP A 216 25.79 -1.26 19.33
C ASP A 216 26.07 -2.39 20.31
N ILE A 217 26.03 -3.65 19.86
CA ILE A 217 26.33 -4.83 20.68
C ILE A 217 27.82 -4.83 21.08
N THR A 218 28.71 -4.41 20.19
CA THR A 218 30.15 -4.33 20.49
C THR A 218 30.49 -3.17 21.41
N ASN A 219 29.76 -2.04 21.33
CA ASN A 219 29.98 -0.89 22.18
C ASN A 219 29.48 -1.12 23.62
N GLU A 220 28.35 -1.79 23.82
CA GLU A 220 27.88 -2.11 25.16
C GLU A 220 28.79 -3.09 25.90
N SER A 221 29.41 -4.04 25.20
CA SER A 221 30.37 -4.95 25.81
C SER A 221 31.68 -4.27 26.19
N ALA A 222 32.06 -3.22 25.48
CA ALA A 222 33.28 -2.44 25.80
C ALA A 222 33.07 -1.50 26.99
N SER A 223 31.86 -0.96 27.20
CA SER A 223 31.60 -0.01 28.31
C SER A 223 31.44 -0.70 29.68
N LYS A 224 31.18 -2.01 29.71
CA LYS A 224 31.02 -2.76 30.97
C LYS A 224 32.34 -3.26 31.58
N THR A 225 33.49 -2.98 30.96
CA THR A 225 34.79 -3.49 31.41
C THR A 225 35.69 -2.45 32.05
N GLU A 226 35.23 -1.23 32.29
CA GLU A 226 36.00 -0.28 33.11
C GLU A 226 35.73 -0.55 34.58
N PRO A 227 36.76 -0.98 35.36
CA PRO A 227 36.61 -1.06 36.81
C PRO A 227 36.51 0.35 37.37
N MET A 228 35.42 0.62 38.09
CA MET A 228 35.31 1.82 38.91
C MET A 228 36.47 1.85 39.90
N VAL A 229 37.49 2.62 39.59
CA VAL A 229 38.48 3.01 40.58
C VAL A 229 37.81 4.01 41.51
N SER A 230 37.34 3.51 42.64
CA SER A 230 36.81 4.36 43.73
C SER A 230 37.96 5.21 44.26
N GLY A 231 37.93 6.50 43.93
CA GLY A 231 38.87 7.47 44.46
C GLY A 231 38.65 7.61 45.96
N VAL A 232 39.59 7.06 46.74
CA VAL A 232 39.74 7.31 48.18
C VAL A 232 40.11 8.80 48.34
N LYS A 233 39.21 9.60 48.84
CA LYS A 233 39.50 10.95 49.32
C LYS A 233 40.34 10.87 50.59
N GLN A 234 41.65 11.13 50.50
CA GLN A 234 42.50 11.38 51.68
C GLN A 234 42.13 12.76 52.26
N THR A 235 41.55 12.73 53.40
CA THR A 235 41.31 13.93 54.23
C THR A 235 42.63 14.30 54.90
N ALA A 236 43.29 15.36 54.45
CA ALA A 236 44.43 15.92 55.09
C ALA A 236 44.04 16.66 56.35
N THR A 237 44.40 16.13 57.51
CA THR A 237 44.26 16.79 58.85
C THR A 237 45.35 17.79 59.00
N ARG A 238 45.02 19.07 59.03
CA ARG A 238 45.92 20.17 59.30
C ARG A 238 46.05 20.34 60.86
N LYS A 239 47.20 19.98 61.42
CA LYS A 239 47.56 20.36 62.82
C LYS A 239 48.05 21.80 62.85
N ILE A 240 47.41 22.56 63.71
CA ILE A 240 47.84 23.91 64.07
C ILE A 240 48.64 23.81 65.41
N SER A 241 49.80 24.36 65.40
CA SER A 241 50.58 24.75 66.61
C SER A 241 50.84 26.20 66.52
#